data_4837e0b6bdf1966c87b33bdc5dd75ffa
#
_entry.id   4837e0b6bdf1966c87b33bdc5dd75ffa
#
_cell.length_a   1.000
_cell.length_b   1.000
_cell.length_c   1.000
_cell.angle_alpha   90.00
_cell.angle_beta   90.00
_cell.angle_gamma   90.00
#
_symmetry.space_group_name_H-M   'P 1'
#
loop_
_entity.id
_entity.type
_entity.pdbx_description
1 polymer ?
#
loop_
_entity_poly.entity_id
_entity_poly.type
_entity_poly.pdbx_seq_one_letter_code
_entity_poly.pdbx_strand_id
1 'polypeptide(L)'
;MQHILLDTDFLLQCVRWKIDLFSELERLFVDSKIQICVFDQTLRELQGKKDSSLALAFTQRMDIIKTANTAPVDDLLLEHGQEQNTAVATQDRALKEKLKKAGIPVITIRKQRYLVM
;
A
#
# COMPACT_ATOMS: atom_id res chain seq x y z
N MET A 1 -5.03 -14.38 -8.11
CA MET A 1 -5.18 -12.92 -7.93
C MET A 1 -4.06 -12.39 -7.06
N GLN A 2 -3.44 -11.31 -7.46
CA GLN A 2 -2.37 -10.66 -6.69
C GLN A 2 -2.98 -9.63 -5.76
N HIS A 3 -2.73 -9.75 -4.47
CA HIS A 3 -3.17 -8.78 -3.47
C HIS A 3 -2.05 -7.79 -3.20
N ILE A 4 -2.38 -6.52 -3.11
CA ILE A 4 -1.43 -5.45 -2.85
C ILE A 4 -1.95 -4.63 -1.69
N LEU A 5 -1.17 -4.58 -0.61
CA LEU A 5 -1.51 -3.81 0.59
C LEU A 5 -0.71 -2.51 0.57
N LEU A 6 -1.37 -1.39 0.79
CA LEU A 6 -0.73 -0.08 0.75
C LEU A 6 -0.58 0.50 2.16
N ASP A 7 0.63 0.97 2.45
CA ASP A 7 0.90 1.78 3.63
C ASP A 7 0.34 3.19 3.40
N THR A 8 -0.14 3.82 4.47
CA THR A 8 -0.74 5.15 4.42
C THR A 8 0.20 6.18 3.80
N ASP A 9 1.45 6.23 4.26
CA ASP A 9 2.42 7.22 3.76
C ASP A 9 2.81 6.95 2.31
N PHE A 10 2.85 5.68 1.89
CA PHE A 10 3.10 5.32 0.50
C PHE A 10 2.03 5.93 -0.41
N LEU A 11 0.77 5.78 -0.03
CA LEU A 11 -0.35 6.34 -0.79
C LEU A 11 -0.25 7.85 -0.88
N LEU A 12 0.04 8.52 0.25
CA LEU A 12 0.20 9.98 0.28
C LEU A 12 1.35 10.45 -0.61
N GLN A 13 2.45 9.72 -0.62
CA GLN A 13 3.60 10.07 -1.46
C GLN A 13 3.28 9.92 -2.94
N CYS A 14 2.56 8.87 -3.32
CA CYS A 14 2.11 8.71 -4.70
C CYS A 14 1.28 9.89 -5.15
N VAL A 15 0.35 10.35 -4.31
CA VAL A 15 -0.47 11.52 -4.62
C VAL A 15 0.40 12.77 -4.73
N ARG A 16 1.31 12.98 -3.77
CA ARG A 16 2.16 14.16 -3.72
C ARG A 16 3.06 14.27 -4.95
N TRP A 17 3.63 13.15 -5.38
CA TRP A 17 4.54 13.11 -6.52
C TRP A 17 3.84 12.84 -7.85
N LYS A 18 2.51 12.82 -7.85
CA LYS A 18 1.69 12.63 -9.05
C LYS A 18 2.02 11.34 -9.80
N ILE A 19 2.23 10.28 -9.05
CA ILE A 19 2.47 8.95 -9.60
C ILE A 19 1.12 8.33 -9.94
N ASP A 20 0.98 7.79 -11.13
CA ASP A 20 -0.21 7.04 -11.53
C ASP A 20 -0.14 5.65 -10.89
N LEU A 21 -0.62 5.59 -9.65
CA LEU A 21 -0.53 4.39 -8.82
C LEU A 21 -1.13 3.15 -9.50
N PHE A 22 -2.32 3.29 -10.04
CA PHE A 22 -3.05 2.15 -10.61
C PHE A 22 -2.34 1.61 -11.86
N SER A 23 -1.92 2.49 -12.76
CA SER A 23 -1.18 2.07 -13.95
C SER A 23 0.15 1.44 -13.61
N GLU A 24 0.86 1.99 -12.61
CA GLU A 24 2.15 1.44 -12.20
C GLU A 24 2.01 0.06 -11.57
N LEU A 25 0.98 -0.16 -10.76
CA LEU A 25 0.73 -1.48 -10.18
C LEU A 25 0.36 -2.49 -11.27
N GLU A 26 -0.45 -2.09 -12.24
CA GLU A 26 -0.79 -2.95 -13.37
C GLU A 26 0.45 -3.31 -14.18
N ARG A 27 1.38 -2.37 -14.35
CA ARG A 27 2.65 -2.62 -15.05
C ARG A 27 3.50 -3.65 -14.32
N LEU A 28 3.60 -3.55 -12.98
CA LEU A 28 4.39 -4.48 -12.18
C LEU A 28 3.82 -5.90 -12.20
N PHE A 29 2.52 -6.03 -12.34
CA PHE A 29 1.82 -7.33 -12.30
C PHE A 29 1.04 -7.56 -13.59
N VAL A 30 1.70 -7.36 -14.73
CA VAL A 30 1.08 -7.35 -16.05
C VAL A 30 0.27 -8.60 -16.37
N ASP A 31 0.70 -9.75 -15.87
CA ASP A 31 0.05 -11.03 -16.18
C ASP A 31 -0.94 -11.47 -15.10
N SER A 32 -1.27 -10.60 -14.14
CA SER A 32 -2.11 -10.97 -13.02
C SER A 32 -3.28 -10.01 -12.88
N LYS A 33 -4.39 -10.52 -12.39
CA LYS A 33 -5.44 -9.65 -11.85
C LYS A 33 -4.96 -9.16 -10.49
N ILE A 34 -5.11 -7.87 -10.24
CA ILE A 34 -4.66 -7.27 -8.98
C ILE A 34 -5.85 -6.79 -8.16
N GLN A 35 -5.71 -6.91 -6.85
CA GLN A 35 -6.65 -6.37 -5.88
C GLN A 35 -5.87 -5.47 -4.95
N ILE A 36 -6.18 -4.18 -4.97
CA ILE A 36 -5.48 -3.18 -4.18
C ILE A 36 -6.28 -2.95 -2.90
N CYS A 37 -5.64 -3.10 -1.76
CA CYS A 37 -6.29 -3.06 -0.46
C CYS A 37 -5.63 -2.04 0.46
N VAL A 38 -6.45 -1.40 1.28
CA VAL A 38 -5.99 -0.56 2.39
C VAL A 38 -6.77 -0.97 3.64
N PHE A 39 -6.19 -0.69 4.80
CA PHE A 39 -6.88 -0.94 6.06
C PHE A 39 -7.82 0.21 6.40
N ASP A 40 -8.88 -0.09 7.12
CA ASP A 40 -9.80 0.93 7.62
C ASP A 40 -9.07 1.99 8.45
N GLN A 41 -8.02 1.61 9.17
CA GLN A 41 -7.21 2.57 9.92
C GLN A 41 -6.50 3.57 9.02
N THR A 42 -6.14 3.16 7.79
CA THR A 42 -5.56 4.09 6.81
C THR A 42 -6.54 5.21 6.47
N LEU A 43 -7.82 4.87 6.32
CA LEU A 43 -8.85 5.90 6.07
C LEU A 43 -8.92 6.90 7.22
N ARG A 44 -8.86 6.43 8.46
CA ARG A 44 -8.88 7.32 9.62
C ARG A 44 -7.63 8.21 9.67
N GLU A 45 -6.47 7.65 9.38
CA GLU A 45 -5.22 8.42 9.33
C GLU A 45 -5.27 9.51 8.25
N LEU A 46 -5.83 9.18 7.08
CA LEU A 46 -5.95 10.12 5.98
C LEU A 46 -6.86 11.29 6.32
N GLN A 47 -7.95 11.05 7.06
CA GLN A 47 -8.89 12.10 7.43
C GLN A 47 -8.25 13.20 8.27
N GLY A 48 -7.20 12.88 9.01
CA GLY A 48 -6.51 13.84 9.86
C GLY A 48 -5.35 14.55 9.19
N LYS A 49 -5.06 14.26 7.93
CA LYS A 49 -3.88 14.79 7.25
C LYS A 49 -4.23 15.85 6.22
N LYS A 50 -3.32 16.81 6.07
CA LYS A 50 -3.43 17.84 5.04
C LYS A 50 -3.28 17.20 3.65
N ASP A 51 -4.02 17.73 2.68
CA ASP A 51 -3.95 17.29 1.28
C ASP A 51 -4.35 15.83 1.07
N SER A 52 -5.22 15.30 1.93
CA SER A 52 -5.64 13.90 1.86
C SER A 52 -6.83 13.65 0.94
N SER A 53 -7.46 14.70 0.41
CA SER A 53 -8.70 14.55 -0.39
C SER A 53 -8.52 13.62 -1.59
N LEU A 54 -7.44 13.78 -2.34
CA LEU A 54 -7.18 12.95 -3.51
C LEU A 54 -6.82 11.51 -3.08
N ALA A 55 -6.06 11.38 -1.99
CA ALA A 55 -5.74 10.05 -1.46
C ALA A 55 -7.01 9.30 -1.05
N LEU A 56 -7.93 9.99 -0.37
CA LEU A 56 -9.23 9.41 0.00
C LEU A 56 -10.03 9.01 -1.23
N ALA A 57 -10.02 9.85 -2.28
CA ALA A 57 -10.69 9.52 -3.53
C ALA A 57 -10.12 8.26 -4.16
N PHE A 58 -8.80 8.07 -4.10
CA PHE A 58 -8.16 6.86 -4.62
C PHE A 58 -8.64 5.61 -3.87
N THR A 59 -8.87 5.71 -2.55
CA THR A 59 -9.31 4.56 -1.76
C THR A 59 -10.69 4.07 -2.15
N GLN A 60 -11.49 4.88 -2.83
CA GLN A 60 -12.80 4.43 -3.33
C GLN A 60 -12.67 3.38 -4.43
N ARG A 61 -11.50 3.27 -5.06
CA ARG A 61 -11.20 2.26 -6.07
C ARG A 61 -10.47 1.05 -5.48
N MET A 62 -10.37 0.99 -4.17
CA MET A 62 -9.64 -0.06 -3.46
C MET A 62 -10.56 -0.82 -2.54
N ASP A 63 -10.16 -2.02 -2.17
CA ASP A 63 -10.86 -2.79 -1.17
C ASP A 63 -10.39 -2.39 0.22
N ILE A 64 -11.33 -2.26 1.13
CA ILE A 64 -11.04 -1.86 2.51
C ILE A 64 -11.05 -3.11 3.38
N ILE A 65 -9.92 -3.38 4.02
CA ILE A 65 -9.82 -4.46 4.99
C ILE A 65 -10.21 -3.90 6.35
N LYS A 66 -11.30 -4.41 6.90
CA LYS A 66 -11.77 -4.00 8.23
C LYS A 66 -11.03 -4.79 9.29
N THR A 67 -10.49 -4.07 10.27
CA THR A 67 -9.80 -4.68 11.39
C THR A 67 -10.60 -4.42 12.66
N ALA A 68 -10.74 -5.44 13.48
CA ALA A 68 -11.53 -5.34 14.72
C ALA A 68 -10.74 -4.70 15.86
N ASN A 69 -9.47 -4.43 15.67
CA ASN A 69 -8.60 -3.93 16.72
C ASN A 69 -7.90 -2.66 16.30
N THR A 70 -7.08 -2.13 17.19
CA THR A 70 -6.39 -0.87 17.02
C THR A 70 -4.89 -1.06 16.79
N ALA A 71 -4.48 -2.20 16.26
CA ALA A 71 -3.06 -2.43 15.97
C ALA A 71 -2.57 -1.40 14.95
N PRO A 72 -1.31 -0.95 15.05
CA PRO A 72 -0.75 -0.02 14.08
C PRO A 72 -0.75 -0.62 12.67
N VAL A 73 -0.86 0.25 11.67
CA VAL A 73 -0.87 -0.18 10.27
C VAL A 73 0.37 -1.00 9.93
N ASP A 74 1.55 -0.63 10.45
CA ASP A 74 2.79 -1.37 10.23
C ASP A 74 2.66 -2.85 10.62
N ASP A 75 2.08 -3.11 11.79
CA ASP A 75 1.88 -4.48 12.27
C ASP A 75 0.89 -5.23 11.41
N LEU A 76 -0.17 -4.56 10.99
CA LEU A 76 -1.19 -5.16 10.12
C LEU A 76 -0.61 -5.50 8.74
N LEU A 77 0.25 -4.64 8.19
CA LEU A 77 0.90 -4.89 6.92
C LEU A 77 1.79 -6.14 6.99
N LEU A 78 2.53 -6.28 8.08
CA LEU A 78 3.39 -7.45 8.27
C LEU A 78 2.56 -8.73 8.44
N GLU A 79 1.50 -8.67 9.22
CA GLU A 79 0.63 -9.81 9.48
C GLU A 79 -0.10 -10.26 8.21
N HIS A 80 -0.80 -9.36 7.55
CA HIS A 80 -1.58 -9.68 6.36
C HIS A 80 -0.70 -9.95 5.14
N GLY A 81 0.50 -9.37 5.09
CA GLY A 81 1.44 -9.60 4.01
C GLY A 81 1.93 -11.03 3.91
N GLN A 82 1.79 -11.82 4.98
CA GLN A 82 2.20 -13.21 4.98
C GLN A 82 1.25 -14.13 4.23
N GLU A 83 0.08 -13.64 3.86
CA GLU A 83 -0.88 -14.41 3.06
C GLU A 83 -0.34 -14.63 1.65
N GLN A 84 -0.78 -15.71 1.00
CA GLN A 84 -0.32 -16.05 -0.35
C GLN A 84 -0.64 -14.94 -1.35
N ASN A 85 0.26 -14.77 -2.32
CA ASN A 85 0.08 -13.82 -3.41
C ASN A 85 -0.18 -12.39 -2.92
N THR A 86 0.55 -11.98 -1.89
CA THR A 86 0.41 -10.65 -1.31
C THR A 86 1.75 -9.91 -1.39
N ALA A 87 1.69 -8.67 -1.85
CA ALA A 87 2.81 -7.74 -1.84
C ALA A 87 2.43 -6.53 -1.01
N VAL A 88 3.41 -5.88 -0.40
CA VAL A 88 3.19 -4.70 0.45
C VAL A 88 3.93 -3.51 -0.14
N ALA A 89 3.22 -2.40 -0.30
CA ALA A 89 3.79 -1.15 -0.80
C ALA A 89 4.07 -0.21 0.36
N THR A 90 5.34 0.07 0.60
CA THR A 90 5.78 0.96 1.68
C THR A 90 7.12 1.58 1.36
N GLN A 91 7.36 2.79 1.90
CA GLN A 91 8.65 3.46 1.84
C GLN A 91 9.37 3.44 3.19
N ASP A 92 8.75 2.89 4.23
CA ASP A 92 9.35 2.81 5.55
C ASP A 92 10.49 1.79 5.54
N ARG A 93 11.71 2.25 5.83
CA ARG A 93 12.89 1.40 5.76
C ARG A 93 12.84 0.24 6.76
N ALA A 94 12.44 0.51 7.99
CA ALA A 94 12.39 -0.52 9.03
C ALA A 94 11.36 -1.58 8.68
N LEU A 95 10.20 -1.16 8.20
CA LEU A 95 9.15 -2.08 7.78
C LEU A 95 9.60 -2.91 6.57
N LYS A 96 10.27 -2.28 5.60
CA LYS A 96 10.78 -3.01 4.43
C LYS A 96 11.73 -4.13 4.85
N GLU A 97 12.59 -3.88 5.81
CA GLU A 97 13.51 -4.92 6.28
C GLU A 97 12.76 -6.09 6.92
N LYS A 98 11.76 -5.80 7.74
CA LYS A 98 10.94 -6.84 8.36
C LYS A 98 10.19 -7.67 7.32
N LEU A 99 9.62 -6.99 6.32
CA LEU A 99 8.89 -7.66 5.25
C LEU A 99 9.81 -8.57 4.43
N LYS A 100 10.99 -8.10 4.09
CA LYS A 100 11.97 -8.89 3.33
C LYS A 100 12.41 -10.12 4.12
N LYS A 101 12.65 -9.97 5.41
CA LYS A 101 13.01 -11.12 6.27
C LYS A 101 11.89 -12.16 6.32
N ALA A 102 10.65 -11.72 6.23
CA ALA A 102 9.50 -12.61 6.22
C ALA A 102 9.21 -13.19 4.83
N GLY A 103 10.00 -12.82 3.80
CA GLY A 103 9.80 -13.31 2.44
C GLY A 103 8.65 -12.64 1.71
N ILE A 104 8.22 -11.46 2.15
CA ILE A 104 7.10 -10.73 1.56
C ILE A 104 7.62 -9.77 0.50
N PRO A 105 7.10 -9.83 -0.75
CA PRO A 105 7.50 -8.86 -1.77
C PRO A 105 7.14 -7.43 -1.37
N VAL A 106 8.06 -6.50 -1.63
CA VAL A 106 7.88 -5.10 -1.26
C VAL A 106 7.91 -4.23 -2.51
N ILE A 107 6.93 -3.33 -2.62
CA ILE A 107 6.84 -2.36 -3.68
C ILE A 107 7.29 -1.01 -3.12
N THR A 108 8.20 -0.34 -3.82
CA THR A 108 8.73 0.96 -3.41
C THR A 108 8.65 1.96 -4.54
N ILE A 109 8.79 3.24 -4.20
CA ILE A 109 8.84 4.34 -5.16
C ILE A 109 10.30 4.64 -5.49
N ARG A 110 10.62 4.73 -6.78
CA ARG A 110 11.97 5.10 -7.23
C ARG A 110 11.93 6.40 -8.01
N LYS A 111 12.89 7.28 -7.73
CA LYS A 111 13.06 8.57 -8.41
C LYS A 111 11.81 9.45 -8.34
N GLN A 112 10.95 9.24 -7.33
CA GLN A 112 9.69 9.98 -7.18
C GLN A 112 8.81 9.93 -8.43
N ARG A 113 8.94 8.89 -9.24
CA ARG A 113 8.27 8.80 -10.54
C ARG A 113 7.56 7.49 -10.78
N TYR A 114 8.14 6.37 -10.36
CA TYR A 114 7.60 5.06 -10.71
C TYR A 114 7.81 4.05 -9.60
N LEU A 115 7.08 2.95 -9.70
CA LEU A 115 7.14 1.89 -8.70
C LEU A 115 8.07 0.78 -9.15
N VAL A 116 8.79 0.19 -8.19
CA VAL A 116 9.65 -0.97 -8.41
C VAL A 116 9.37 -2.01 -7.33
N MET A 117 9.78 -3.24 -7.63
CA MET A 117 9.62 -4.32 -6.66
C MET A 117 10.93 -5.10 -6.46
#